data_87bd89680fea4ba1a30b5757d2f5937c
#
_entry.id   87bd89680fea4ba1a30b5757d2f5937c
#
_cell.length_a   1.000
_cell.length_b   1.000
_cell.length_c   1.000
_cell.angle_alpha   90.00
_cell.angle_beta   90.00
_cell.angle_gamma   90.00
#
_symmetry.space_group_name_H-M   'P 1'
#
loop_
_entity.id
_entity.type
_entity.pdbx_description
1 polymer ?
#
loop_
_entity_poly.entity_id
_entity_poly.type
_entity_poly.pdbx_seq_one_letter_code
_entity_poly.pdbx_strand_id
1 'polypeptide(L)'
;MAPFTYAALPMRVVFGPGSLAKLPDEVQALGLTRVLVLCSPEQEATGQQVAAALGDQAAGLLAEARMHVPVEVAHRARDLATELGADGCVAVGGGSAVGLGKAIALEHGLPVIAVPTTYAGSEMTPIWGLTEGGEKRTGRDNRVLPVSVVYDLSLIHI
;
A
#
# COMPACT_ATOMS: atom_id res chain seq x y z
N MET A 1 -10.71 2.89 32.16
CA MET A 1 -9.84 3.15 30.99
C MET A 1 -9.00 4.38 31.31
N ALA A 2 -7.68 4.30 31.10
CA ALA A 2 -6.82 5.48 31.29
C ALA A 2 -7.10 6.52 30.20
N PRO A 3 -7.05 7.83 30.51
CA PRO A 3 -7.18 8.86 29.50
C PRO A 3 -6.03 8.81 28.49
N PHE A 4 -6.31 9.08 27.24
CA PHE A 4 -5.31 9.15 26.19
C PHE A 4 -5.59 10.33 25.24
N THR A 5 -4.55 10.76 24.54
CA THR A 5 -4.65 11.78 23.48
C THR A 5 -4.37 11.10 22.13
N TYR A 6 -5.23 11.34 21.16
CA TYR A 6 -5.03 10.90 19.79
C TYR A 6 -4.92 12.13 18.88
N ALA A 7 -3.84 12.19 18.11
CA ALA A 7 -3.66 13.18 17.07
C ALA A 7 -3.80 12.50 15.70
N ALA A 8 -4.82 12.88 14.95
CA ALA A 8 -5.01 12.35 13.60
C ALA A 8 -3.90 12.83 12.67
N LEU A 9 -3.42 11.94 11.81
CA LEU A 9 -2.47 12.26 10.75
C LEU A 9 -3.23 12.53 9.43
N PRO A 10 -2.67 13.37 8.53
CA PRO A 10 -3.36 13.70 7.28
C PRO A 10 -3.42 12.49 6.36
N MET A 11 -4.62 12.02 6.05
CA MET A 11 -4.89 10.99 5.07
C MET A 11 -6.31 11.12 4.52
N ARG A 12 -6.52 10.55 3.34
CA ARG A 12 -7.84 10.44 2.72
C ARG A 12 -8.39 9.04 2.97
N VAL A 13 -9.68 8.92 3.19
CA VAL A 13 -10.36 7.62 3.33
C VAL A 13 -11.58 7.60 2.41
N VAL A 14 -11.64 6.61 1.54
CA VAL A 14 -12.80 6.31 0.70
C VAL A 14 -13.37 4.98 1.21
N PHE A 15 -14.64 4.96 1.59
CA PHE A 15 -15.23 3.82 2.27
C PHE A 15 -16.60 3.47 1.68
N GLY A 16 -16.79 2.20 1.34
CA GLY A 16 -18.09 1.68 0.91
C GLY A 16 -17.95 0.54 -0.10
N PRO A 17 -19.04 -0.21 -0.35
CA PRO A 17 -19.03 -1.24 -1.39
C PRO A 17 -18.85 -0.60 -2.77
N GLY A 18 -17.99 -1.20 -3.62
CA GLY A 18 -17.70 -0.70 -4.96
C GLY A 18 -16.79 0.53 -4.99
N SER A 19 -16.20 0.93 -3.86
CA SER A 19 -15.35 2.13 -3.80
C SER A 19 -14.02 1.99 -4.58
N LEU A 20 -13.65 0.79 -5.00
CA LEU A 20 -12.53 0.58 -5.92
C LEU A 20 -12.67 1.43 -7.19
N ALA A 21 -13.89 1.67 -7.66
CA ALA A 21 -14.16 2.54 -8.80
C ALA A 21 -13.68 3.99 -8.61
N LYS A 22 -13.43 4.42 -7.37
CA LYS A 22 -12.88 5.75 -7.04
C LYS A 22 -11.36 5.81 -7.07
N LEU A 23 -10.68 4.67 -7.18
CA LEU A 23 -9.22 4.62 -7.12
C LEU A 23 -8.53 5.49 -8.19
N PRO A 24 -8.97 5.50 -9.47
CA PRO A 24 -8.38 6.40 -10.47
C PRO A 24 -8.49 7.89 -10.07
N ASP A 25 -9.62 8.29 -9.48
CA ASP A 25 -9.81 9.66 -8.99
C ASP A 25 -8.89 9.98 -7.81
N GLU A 26 -8.66 9.02 -6.91
CA GLU A 26 -7.72 9.19 -5.80
C GLU A 26 -6.28 9.35 -6.29
N VAL A 27 -5.85 8.55 -7.27
CA VAL A 27 -4.53 8.69 -7.90
C VAL A 27 -4.38 10.10 -8.48
N GLN A 28 -5.36 10.59 -9.22
CA GLN A 28 -5.34 11.91 -9.81
C GLN A 28 -5.37 13.02 -8.74
N ALA A 29 -6.21 12.89 -7.72
CA ALA A 29 -6.33 13.88 -6.64
C ALA A 29 -5.03 14.06 -5.86
N LEU A 30 -4.20 13.02 -5.79
CA LEU A 30 -2.89 13.03 -5.15
C LEU A 30 -1.77 13.53 -6.08
N GLY A 31 -2.10 13.89 -7.33
CA GLY A 31 -1.12 14.34 -8.33
C GLY A 31 -0.26 13.21 -8.90
N LEU A 32 -0.67 11.96 -8.71
CA LEU A 32 0.04 10.80 -9.23
C LEU A 32 -0.42 10.49 -10.65
N THR A 33 0.48 9.92 -11.45
CA THR A 33 0.21 9.57 -12.86
C THR A 33 0.50 8.11 -13.17
N ARG A 34 1.46 7.50 -12.47
CA ARG A 34 1.90 6.13 -12.71
C ARG A 34 2.17 5.44 -11.38
N VAL A 35 1.34 4.48 -11.03
CA VAL A 35 1.49 3.77 -9.75
C VAL A 35 1.84 2.30 -9.96
N LEU A 36 2.73 1.78 -9.12
CA LEU A 36 3.05 0.36 -9.06
C LEU A 36 2.05 -0.33 -8.13
N VAL A 37 1.33 -1.33 -8.65
CA VAL A 37 0.41 -2.15 -7.85
C VAL A 37 1.21 -3.25 -7.15
N LEU A 38 1.03 -3.38 -5.84
CA LEU A 38 1.71 -4.35 -4.98
C LEU A 38 0.67 -5.27 -4.34
N CYS A 39 0.89 -6.57 -4.41
CA CYS A 39 0.07 -7.56 -3.71
C CYS A 39 0.90 -8.80 -3.36
N SER A 40 0.33 -9.71 -2.58
CA SER A 40 0.93 -11.03 -2.38
C SER A 40 0.59 -11.95 -3.56
N PRO A 41 1.33 -13.08 -3.74
CA PRO A 41 1.02 -14.05 -4.78
C PRO A 41 -0.43 -14.56 -4.69
N GLU A 42 -0.94 -14.76 -3.49
CA GLU A 42 -2.30 -15.26 -3.25
C GLU A 42 -3.37 -14.23 -3.63
N GLN A 43 -3.00 -12.95 -3.69
CA GLN A 43 -3.87 -11.83 -4.03
C GLN A 43 -3.66 -11.32 -5.48
N GLU A 44 -2.91 -12.05 -6.30
CA GLU A 44 -2.56 -11.60 -7.64
C GLU A 44 -3.79 -11.29 -8.50
N ALA A 45 -4.83 -12.12 -8.43
CA ALA A 45 -6.07 -11.88 -9.15
C ALA A 45 -6.74 -10.55 -8.74
N THR A 46 -6.75 -10.24 -7.44
CA THR A 46 -7.25 -8.95 -6.95
C THR A 46 -6.34 -7.80 -7.39
N GLY A 47 -5.03 -8.00 -7.36
CA GLY A 47 -4.05 -7.03 -7.86
C GLY A 47 -4.27 -6.72 -9.34
N GLN A 48 -4.52 -7.73 -10.16
CA GLN A 48 -4.86 -7.57 -11.58
C GLN A 48 -6.18 -6.81 -11.79
N GLN A 49 -7.19 -7.08 -10.96
CA GLN A 49 -8.45 -6.34 -10.98
C GLN A 49 -8.23 -4.84 -10.66
N VAL A 50 -7.40 -4.54 -9.68
CA VAL A 50 -7.04 -3.16 -9.33
C VAL A 50 -6.26 -2.49 -10.44
N ALA A 51 -5.27 -3.17 -11.02
CA ALA A 51 -4.50 -2.66 -12.15
C ALA A 51 -5.40 -2.36 -13.36
N ALA A 52 -6.37 -3.24 -13.65
CA ALA A 52 -7.35 -3.03 -14.71
C ALA A 52 -8.23 -1.80 -14.45
N ALA A 53 -8.66 -1.58 -13.20
CA ALA A 53 -9.43 -0.41 -12.81
C ALA A 53 -8.63 0.91 -12.98
N LEU A 54 -7.32 0.86 -12.79
CA LEU A 54 -6.42 2.00 -12.99
C LEU A 54 -6.13 2.28 -14.46
N GLY A 55 -6.19 1.27 -15.32
CA GLY A 55 -5.86 1.42 -16.75
C GLY A 55 -4.43 1.95 -16.96
N ASP A 56 -4.30 3.05 -17.70
CA ASP A 56 -2.99 3.64 -18.02
C ASP A 56 -2.23 4.20 -16.80
N GLN A 57 -2.92 4.42 -15.69
CA GLN A 57 -2.28 4.83 -14.43
C GLN A 57 -1.49 3.69 -13.78
N ALA A 58 -1.76 2.43 -14.11
CA ALA A 58 -0.99 1.30 -13.62
C ALA A 58 0.35 1.21 -14.37
N ALA A 59 1.45 1.46 -13.68
CA ALA A 59 2.80 1.30 -14.24
C ALA A 59 3.18 -0.16 -14.39
N GLY A 60 2.68 -1.01 -13.48
CA GLY A 60 2.92 -2.44 -13.44
C GLY A 60 2.34 -3.07 -12.19
N LEU A 61 2.53 -4.37 -12.06
CA LEU A 61 2.08 -5.18 -10.93
C LEU A 61 3.24 -6.03 -10.40
N LEU A 62 3.45 -6.04 -9.09
CA LEU A 62 4.37 -6.94 -8.42
C LEU A 62 3.60 -7.77 -7.38
N ALA A 63 3.45 -9.08 -7.63
CA ALA A 63 2.78 -10.02 -6.75
C ALA A 63 3.78 -10.81 -5.90
N GLU A 64 4.61 -10.12 -5.13
CA GLU A 64 5.66 -10.72 -4.31
C GLU A 64 5.63 -10.30 -2.84
N ALA A 65 4.61 -9.57 -2.41
CA ALA A 65 4.49 -9.17 -1.01
C ALA A 65 4.41 -10.40 -0.11
N ARG A 66 5.21 -10.40 0.96
CA ARG A 66 5.32 -11.50 1.91
C ARG A 66 5.23 -11.00 3.34
N MET A 67 4.80 -11.91 4.22
CA MET A 67 4.75 -11.66 5.65
C MET A 67 6.10 -11.18 6.18
N HIS A 68 6.08 -10.21 7.10
CA HIS A 68 7.24 -9.58 7.72
C HIS A 68 8.16 -8.79 6.78
N VAL A 69 7.74 -8.55 5.55
CA VAL A 69 8.42 -7.71 4.55
C VAL A 69 9.94 -8.02 4.47
N PRO A 70 10.33 -9.11 3.80
CA PRO A 70 11.75 -9.39 3.58
C PRO A 70 12.42 -8.25 2.81
N VAL A 71 13.61 -7.84 3.23
CA VAL A 71 14.33 -6.72 2.62
C VAL A 71 14.61 -6.93 1.14
N GLU A 72 14.84 -8.17 0.72
CA GLU A 72 15.07 -8.52 -0.69
C GLU A 72 13.85 -8.22 -1.57
N VAL A 73 12.65 -8.47 -1.04
CA VAL A 73 11.39 -8.15 -1.74
C VAL A 73 11.21 -6.64 -1.82
N ALA A 74 11.50 -5.93 -0.74
CA ALA A 74 11.46 -4.46 -0.72
C ALA A 74 12.43 -3.86 -1.75
N HIS A 75 13.64 -4.40 -1.87
CA HIS A 75 14.61 -3.95 -2.88
C HIS A 75 14.11 -4.18 -4.30
N ARG A 76 13.58 -5.37 -4.61
CA ARG A 76 13.02 -5.66 -5.94
C ARG A 76 11.85 -4.76 -6.28
N ALA A 77 10.95 -4.54 -5.34
CA ALA A 77 9.80 -3.67 -5.55
C ALA A 77 10.23 -2.22 -5.83
N ARG A 78 11.22 -1.74 -5.11
CA ARG A 78 11.81 -0.42 -5.29
C ARG A 78 12.47 -0.27 -6.65
N ASP A 79 13.29 -1.25 -7.04
CA ASP A 79 14.00 -1.21 -8.31
C ASP A 79 12.99 -1.23 -9.47
N LEU A 80 11.95 -2.06 -9.37
CA LEU A 80 10.87 -2.10 -10.36
C LEU A 80 10.11 -0.77 -10.44
N ALA A 81 9.80 -0.15 -9.30
CA ALA A 81 9.15 1.16 -9.28
C ALA A 81 10.00 2.22 -10.02
N THR A 82 11.31 2.20 -9.80
CA THR A 82 12.25 3.10 -10.49
C THR A 82 12.30 2.81 -11.99
N GLU A 83 12.44 1.55 -12.39
CA GLU A 83 12.47 1.11 -13.78
C GLU A 83 11.20 1.52 -14.56
N LEU A 84 10.06 1.38 -13.93
CA LEU A 84 8.77 1.71 -14.55
C LEU A 84 8.41 3.20 -14.46
N GLY A 85 9.23 4.01 -13.78
CA GLY A 85 8.95 5.43 -13.58
C GLY A 85 7.69 5.66 -12.75
N ALA A 86 7.45 4.81 -11.75
CA ALA A 86 6.30 4.96 -10.85
C ALA A 86 6.52 6.16 -9.92
N ASP A 87 5.47 6.96 -9.73
CA ASP A 87 5.44 8.12 -8.83
C ASP A 87 4.65 7.84 -7.54
N GLY A 88 4.14 6.61 -7.40
CA GLY A 88 3.46 6.14 -6.20
C GLY A 88 3.23 4.64 -6.25
N CYS A 89 2.68 4.10 -5.17
CA CYS A 89 2.31 2.68 -5.07
C CYS A 89 0.86 2.52 -4.64
N VAL A 90 0.22 1.45 -5.12
CA VAL A 90 -1.09 0.98 -4.65
C VAL A 90 -0.88 -0.40 -4.04
N ALA A 91 -1.01 -0.49 -2.72
CA ALA A 91 -0.86 -1.75 -1.98
C ALA A 91 -2.21 -2.42 -1.79
N VAL A 92 -2.39 -3.58 -2.41
CA VAL A 92 -3.64 -4.35 -2.41
C VAL A 92 -3.47 -5.59 -1.54
N GLY A 93 -4.19 -5.69 -0.45
CA GLY A 93 -4.13 -6.85 0.42
C GLY A 93 -4.16 -6.52 1.90
N GLY A 94 -3.57 -7.39 2.69
CA GLY A 94 -3.42 -7.21 4.13
C GLY A 94 -2.11 -6.54 4.52
N GLY A 95 -1.65 -6.80 5.74
CA GLY A 95 -0.45 -6.17 6.30
C GLY A 95 0.82 -6.38 5.49
N SER A 96 0.97 -7.50 4.80
CA SER A 96 2.17 -7.78 3.98
C SER A 96 2.28 -6.85 2.75
N ALA A 97 1.18 -6.62 2.05
CA ALA A 97 1.15 -5.73 0.90
C ALA A 97 1.35 -4.27 1.31
N VAL A 98 0.62 -3.84 2.35
CA VAL A 98 0.76 -2.48 2.90
C VAL A 98 2.18 -2.26 3.44
N GLY A 99 2.74 -3.26 4.14
CA GLY A 99 4.11 -3.22 4.65
C GLY A 99 5.15 -3.06 3.54
N LEU A 100 4.97 -3.74 2.41
CA LEU A 100 5.85 -3.58 1.25
C LEU A 100 5.78 -2.16 0.67
N GLY A 101 4.57 -1.60 0.54
CA GLY A 101 4.39 -0.20 0.12
C GLY A 101 5.08 0.78 1.06
N LYS A 102 4.97 0.55 2.37
CA LYS A 102 5.66 1.37 3.38
C LYS A 102 7.18 1.29 3.27
N ALA A 103 7.74 0.12 2.96
CA ALA A 103 9.18 -0.02 2.75
C ALA A 103 9.68 0.83 1.59
N ILE A 104 8.91 0.89 0.51
CA ILE A 104 9.21 1.76 -0.63
C ILE A 104 9.08 3.23 -0.24
N ALA A 105 8.04 3.60 0.47
CA ALA A 105 7.84 4.97 0.94
C ALA A 105 8.96 5.44 1.86
N LEU A 106 9.45 4.57 2.74
CA LEU A 106 10.52 4.89 3.68
C LEU A 106 11.82 5.26 2.99
N GLU A 107 12.19 4.54 1.93
CA GLU A 107 13.48 4.71 1.26
C GLU A 107 13.41 5.67 0.06
N HIS A 108 12.30 5.71 -0.65
CA HIS A 108 12.15 6.50 -1.88
C HIS A 108 11.17 7.67 -1.76
N GLY A 109 10.44 7.78 -0.66
CA GLY A 109 9.44 8.81 -0.50
C GLY A 109 8.23 8.69 -1.43
N LEU A 110 8.04 7.54 -2.09
CA LEU A 110 6.86 7.32 -2.93
C LEU A 110 5.61 7.19 -2.06
N PRO A 111 4.55 7.95 -2.33
CA PRO A 111 3.31 7.85 -1.58
C PRO A 111 2.63 6.51 -1.82
N VAL A 112 1.94 6.01 -0.79
CA VAL A 112 1.21 4.74 -0.82
C VAL A 112 -0.28 4.99 -0.72
N ILE A 113 -1.06 4.42 -1.64
CA ILE A 113 -2.49 4.25 -1.52
C ILE A 113 -2.73 2.80 -1.08
N ALA A 114 -3.47 2.59 -0.01
CA ALA A 114 -3.83 1.25 0.43
C ALA A 114 -5.23 0.87 -0.05
N VAL A 115 -5.36 -0.36 -0.56
CA VAL A 115 -6.63 -1.02 -0.87
C VAL A 115 -6.70 -2.28 -0.01
N PRO A 116 -7.16 -2.18 1.24
CA PRO A 116 -7.14 -3.30 2.17
C PRO A 116 -8.14 -4.40 1.79
N THR A 117 -7.72 -5.66 1.98
CA THR A 117 -8.60 -6.84 1.90
C THR A 117 -8.83 -7.47 3.27
N THR A 118 -8.23 -6.91 4.32
CA THR A 118 -8.39 -7.31 5.72
C THR A 118 -8.46 -6.06 6.60
N TYR A 119 -8.88 -6.23 7.84
CA TYR A 119 -8.84 -5.18 8.87
C TYR A 119 -7.59 -5.31 9.75
N ALA A 120 -6.41 -5.49 9.15
CA ALA A 120 -5.16 -5.60 9.90
C ALA A 120 -4.76 -4.29 10.60
N GLY A 121 -5.20 -3.14 10.07
CA GLY A 121 -4.99 -1.82 10.67
C GLY A 121 -3.67 -1.14 10.26
N SER A 122 -2.77 -1.85 9.60
CA SER A 122 -1.49 -1.27 9.15
C SER A 122 -1.68 -0.08 8.21
N GLU A 123 -2.75 -0.09 7.43
CA GLU A 123 -3.11 0.98 6.50
C GLU A 123 -3.40 2.32 7.18
N MET A 124 -3.68 2.30 8.47
CA MET A 124 -4.02 3.49 9.26
C MET A 124 -2.88 3.99 10.15
N THR A 125 -1.68 3.42 10.02
CA THR A 125 -0.56 3.71 10.91
C THR A 125 0.70 4.14 10.17
N PRO A 126 1.55 4.99 10.78
CA PRO A 126 2.88 5.32 10.28
C PRO A 126 3.95 4.34 10.80
N ILE A 127 3.56 3.10 11.12
CA ILE A 127 4.46 2.07 11.64
C ILE A 127 4.91 1.18 10.49
N TRP A 128 6.21 0.97 10.36
CA TRP A 128 6.82 0.10 9.35
C TRP A 128 7.56 -1.06 9.99
N GLY A 129 7.77 -2.12 9.21
CA GLY A 129 8.59 -3.26 9.59
C GLY A 129 9.33 -3.82 8.38
N LEU A 130 10.57 -4.22 8.59
CA LEU A 130 11.43 -4.88 7.60
C LEU A 130 12.14 -6.05 8.27
N THR A 131 12.36 -7.12 7.52
CA THR A 131 13.09 -8.30 8.01
C THR A 131 14.33 -8.53 7.15
N GLU A 132 15.48 -8.58 7.79
CA GLU A 132 16.78 -8.85 7.18
C GLU A 132 17.53 -9.89 8.00
N GLY A 133 17.99 -10.98 7.34
CA GLY A 133 18.72 -12.04 8.02
C GLY A 133 17.97 -12.69 9.18
N GLY A 134 16.65 -12.76 9.12
CA GLY A 134 15.79 -13.29 10.19
C GLY A 134 15.50 -12.31 11.33
N GLU A 135 16.10 -11.14 11.32
CA GLU A 135 15.84 -10.09 12.30
C GLU A 135 14.83 -9.07 11.81
N LYS A 136 13.78 -8.85 12.57
CA LYS A 136 12.75 -7.86 12.28
C LYS A 136 13.11 -6.51 12.89
N ARG A 137 13.18 -5.47 12.07
CA ARG A 137 13.29 -4.08 12.51
C ARG A 137 11.95 -3.39 12.33
N THR A 138 11.55 -2.59 13.28
CA THR A 138 10.32 -1.80 13.24
C THR A 138 10.63 -0.35 13.59
N GLY A 139 9.80 0.54 13.11
CA GLY A 139 9.95 1.96 13.42
C GLY A 139 8.67 2.72 13.11
N ARG A 140 8.71 4.01 13.37
CA ARG A 140 7.62 4.95 13.11
C ARG A 140 8.16 6.09 12.27
N ASP A 141 7.50 6.37 11.15
CA ASP A 141 7.83 7.49 10.26
C ASP A 141 6.58 7.93 9.51
N ASN A 142 6.25 9.21 9.58
CA ASN A 142 5.06 9.73 8.92
C ASN A 142 5.10 9.59 7.38
N ARG A 143 6.28 9.45 6.78
CA ARG A 143 6.43 9.19 5.34
C ARG A 143 5.80 7.87 4.90
N VAL A 144 5.68 6.90 5.79
CA VAL A 144 5.11 5.58 5.45
C VAL A 144 3.61 5.50 5.67
N LEU A 145 3.00 6.51 6.30
CA LEU A 145 1.55 6.55 6.44
C LEU A 145 0.91 6.58 5.05
N PRO A 146 0.02 5.63 4.70
CA PRO A 146 -0.71 5.70 3.46
C PRO A 146 -1.42 7.07 3.31
N VAL A 147 -1.27 7.69 2.16
CA VAL A 147 -1.86 9.02 1.88
C VAL A 147 -3.35 8.94 1.56
N SER A 148 -3.78 7.77 1.10
CA SER A 148 -5.19 7.44 0.88
C SER A 148 -5.43 5.96 1.17
N VAL A 149 -6.61 5.66 1.70
CA VAL A 149 -7.09 4.29 1.94
C VAL A 149 -8.45 4.13 1.28
N VAL A 150 -8.55 3.16 0.38
CA VAL A 150 -9.80 2.81 -0.31
C VAL A 150 -10.32 1.50 0.26
N TYR A 151 -11.30 1.60 1.15
CA TYR A 151 -11.99 0.46 1.74
C TYR A 151 -13.17 0.05 0.86
N ASP A 152 -12.92 -0.82 -0.11
CA ASP A 152 -14.00 -1.47 -0.85
C ASP A 152 -14.48 -2.69 -0.08
N LEU A 153 -15.66 -2.61 0.51
CA LEU A 153 -16.21 -3.65 1.37
C LEU A 153 -16.44 -4.97 0.63
N SER A 154 -16.53 -4.96 -0.69
CA SER A 154 -16.63 -6.17 -1.50
C SER A 154 -15.31 -6.95 -1.59
N LEU A 155 -14.18 -6.31 -1.29
CA LEU A 155 -12.84 -6.93 -1.31
C LEU A 155 -12.37 -7.39 0.06
N ILE A 156 -13.05 -6.99 1.14
CA ILE A 156 -12.61 -7.32 2.50
C ILE A 156 -13.15 -8.70 2.87
N HIS A 157 -12.22 -9.59 3.19
CA HIS A 157 -12.54 -10.94 3.64
C HIS A 157 -12.78 -10.94 5.16
N ILE A 158 -13.92 -11.44 5.55
CA ILE A 158 -14.33 -11.61 6.94
C ILE A 158 -14.10 -13.07 7.36
#